data_7f259068bfcf6d3c848e109ec1d841c9
#
_entry.id   7f259068bfcf6d3c848e109ec1d841c9
#
_cell.length_a   1.000
_cell.length_b   1.000
_cell.length_c   1.000
_cell.angle_alpha   90.00
_cell.angle_beta   90.00
_cell.angle_gamma   90.00
#
_symmetry.space_group_name_H-M   'P 1'
#
loop_
_entity.id
_entity.type
_entity.pdbx_description
1 polymer ?
#
loop_
_entity_poly.entity_id
_entity_poly.type
_entity_poly.pdbx_seq_one_letter_code
_entity_poly.pdbx_strand_id
1 'polypeptide(L)'
;MNNNNIVGVGNYQYRLIENWGQIPNIGKDLKNNFIVSGVACDSRDNVYVAVRNLPYPQTLSGAILVFNRDGKFIKSIGENIFTTPHLLYINSNDEIFYTDATDHTVRKISPSGKIQMTLGGYTLGEGKRPIDRFKTISPDGKPFNRPTKIVEHKTTGELFVSDGYGQNRVHRLKPDGEVIVSWGETGKGKSQFELPHSINLDNRDRVFVLDRPNNRCQIFNINGDYLEEWGNIVSDNEQILSSGEKGPNDLIIDEQDVLHIVSGFGKLSLISLNGDRLGEWTPGPSHGICIDKHGDLYLAMLRNGEGLRKYIRI
;
A
#
# COMPACT_ATOMS: atom_id res chain seq x y z
N MET A 1 -5.21 34.10 6.92
CA MET A 1 -5.06 32.64 6.81
C MET A 1 -3.57 32.36 6.92
N ASN A 2 -3.12 31.60 7.91
CA ASN A 2 -1.69 31.34 8.12
C ASN A 2 -1.13 30.51 6.99
N ASN A 3 -0.17 31.05 6.25
CA ASN A 3 0.58 30.37 5.16
C ASN A 3 1.47 29.21 5.64
N ASN A 4 1.39 28.79 6.90
CA ASN A 4 2.32 27.86 7.51
C ASN A 4 2.07 26.38 7.23
N ASN A 5 1.02 26.01 6.46
CA ASN A 5 0.64 24.61 6.21
C ASN A 5 0.81 24.18 4.74
N ILE A 6 1.53 24.97 3.94
CA ILE A 6 1.83 24.62 2.56
C ILE A 6 3.15 23.85 2.53
N VAL A 7 3.14 22.69 1.88
CA VAL A 7 4.29 21.79 1.68
C VAL A 7 4.45 21.44 0.21
N GLY A 8 5.57 20.84 -0.16
CA GLY A 8 5.82 20.40 -1.53
C GLY A 8 6.70 21.37 -2.31
N VAL A 9 6.84 21.15 -3.63
CA VAL A 9 7.78 21.86 -4.50
C VAL A 9 7.17 22.10 -5.88
N GLY A 10 7.55 23.22 -6.52
CA GLY A 10 7.16 23.54 -7.88
C GLY A 10 5.63 23.49 -8.06
N ASN A 11 5.18 22.71 -9.04
CA ASN A 11 3.75 22.50 -9.33
C ASN A 11 3.09 21.49 -8.38
N TYR A 12 3.83 20.89 -7.46
CA TYR A 12 3.35 19.93 -6.47
C TYR A 12 3.31 20.60 -5.10
N GLN A 13 2.44 21.58 -4.96
CA GLN A 13 2.19 22.26 -3.69
C GLN A 13 0.89 21.77 -3.07
N TYR A 14 0.92 21.56 -1.77
CA TYR A 14 -0.18 20.96 -1.03
C TYR A 14 -0.44 21.69 0.27
N ARG A 15 -1.69 21.68 0.69
CA ARG A 15 -2.11 22.20 1.99
C ARG A 15 -2.69 21.08 2.83
N LEU A 16 -2.15 20.90 4.05
CA LEU A 16 -2.67 19.95 5.03
C LEU A 16 -4.08 20.34 5.46
N ILE A 17 -4.99 19.37 5.48
CA ILE A 17 -6.32 19.48 6.07
C ILE A 17 -6.26 18.83 7.45
N GLU A 18 -6.36 19.67 8.49
CA GLU A 18 -6.34 19.22 9.87
C GLU A 18 -7.58 18.39 10.22
N ASN A 19 -7.38 17.33 11.02
CA ASN A 19 -8.44 16.48 11.54
C ASN A 19 -9.35 15.83 10.48
N TRP A 20 -8.85 15.58 9.27
CA TRP A 20 -9.61 14.89 8.25
C TRP A 20 -9.78 13.41 8.60
N GLY A 21 -10.96 12.83 8.30
CA GLY A 21 -11.19 11.38 8.40
C GLY A 21 -11.24 10.86 9.83
N GLN A 22 -12.03 11.48 10.70
CA GLN A 22 -12.19 11.03 12.08
C GLN A 22 -12.83 9.63 12.11
N ILE A 23 -12.13 8.65 12.65
CA ILE A 23 -12.62 7.29 12.82
C ILE A 23 -13.67 7.30 13.93
N PRO A 24 -14.94 6.93 13.64
CA PRO A 24 -16.02 6.98 14.63
C PRO A 24 -15.86 5.88 15.68
N ASN A 25 -16.37 6.13 16.88
CA ASN A 25 -16.52 5.14 17.97
C ASN A 25 -15.23 4.44 18.42
N ILE A 26 -14.08 5.04 18.15
CA ILE A 26 -12.84 4.60 18.82
C ILE A 26 -12.90 5.13 20.25
N GLY A 27 -13.05 4.25 21.22
CA GLY A 27 -13.00 4.59 22.65
C GLY A 27 -11.70 5.32 23.02
N LYS A 28 -11.71 6.12 24.09
CA LYS A 28 -10.54 6.89 24.52
C LYS A 28 -9.29 6.04 24.69
N ASP A 29 -9.44 4.79 25.13
CA ASP A 29 -8.35 3.85 25.34
C ASP A 29 -7.79 3.24 24.05
N LEU A 30 -8.48 3.41 22.93
CA LEU A 30 -8.17 2.82 21.63
C LEU A 30 -7.61 3.79 20.62
N LYS A 31 -7.70 5.10 20.88
CA LYS A 31 -7.14 6.12 19.99
C LYS A 31 -5.65 5.93 19.68
N ASN A 32 -4.93 5.18 20.53
CA ASN A 32 -3.50 4.98 20.43
C ASN A 32 -3.10 3.58 19.92
N ASN A 33 -4.05 2.68 19.62
CA ASN A 33 -3.73 1.27 19.35
C ASN A 33 -4.10 0.79 17.92
N PHE A 34 -4.78 1.59 17.11
CA PHE A 34 -5.05 1.22 15.73
C PHE A 34 -3.90 1.68 14.80
N ILE A 35 -3.70 0.94 13.74
CA ILE A 35 -2.73 1.25 12.69
C ILE A 35 -3.48 1.33 11.37
N VAL A 36 -3.31 2.41 10.64
CA VAL A 36 -3.76 2.52 9.26
C VAL A 36 -2.67 1.96 8.36
N SER A 37 -3.00 0.88 7.63
CA SER A 37 -2.01 0.17 6.83
C SER A 37 -2.07 0.49 5.34
N GLY A 38 -3.22 0.87 4.82
CA GLY A 38 -3.38 1.18 3.41
C GLY A 38 -4.49 2.19 3.18
N VAL A 39 -4.41 2.89 2.06
CA VAL A 39 -5.40 3.86 1.62
C VAL A 39 -5.56 3.78 0.11
N ALA A 40 -6.79 3.90 -0.39
CA ALA A 40 -7.10 3.97 -1.82
C ALA A 40 -8.36 4.83 -2.04
N CYS A 41 -8.52 5.37 -3.26
CA CYS A 41 -9.66 6.21 -3.63
C CYS A 41 -10.47 5.53 -4.74
N ASP A 42 -11.80 5.64 -4.69
CA ASP A 42 -12.68 5.20 -5.78
C ASP A 42 -12.96 6.33 -6.78
N SER A 43 -13.66 6.03 -7.87
CA SER A 43 -14.00 6.98 -8.94
C SER A 43 -14.90 8.14 -8.47
N ARG A 44 -15.54 8.00 -7.30
CA ARG A 44 -16.44 8.98 -6.67
C ARG A 44 -15.78 9.78 -5.56
N ASP A 45 -14.46 9.69 -5.44
CA ASP A 45 -13.63 10.32 -4.39
C ASP A 45 -13.95 9.82 -2.97
N ASN A 46 -14.53 8.62 -2.83
CA ASN A 46 -14.55 7.97 -1.53
C ASN A 46 -13.18 7.40 -1.21
N VAL A 47 -12.78 7.54 0.03
CA VAL A 47 -11.47 7.11 0.53
C VAL A 47 -11.65 5.86 1.38
N TYR A 48 -11.01 4.79 0.96
CA TYR A 48 -11.01 3.48 1.60
C TYR A 48 -9.73 3.31 2.41
N VAL A 49 -9.87 2.90 3.65
CA VAL A 49 -8.78 2.91 4.64
C VAL A 49 -8.69 1.55 5.29
N ALA A 50 -7.60 0.83 5.06
CA ALA A 50 -7.34 -0.42 5.77
C ALA A 50 -6.83 -0.14 7.18
N VAL A 51 -7.48 -0.73 8.17
CA VAL A 51 -7.16 -0.54 9.58
C VAL A 51 -6.85 -1.88 10.24
N ARG A 52 -5.75 -1.92 10.98
CA ARG A 52 -5.34 -3.07 11.81
C ARG A 52 -5.58 -2.80 13.28
N ASN A 53 -5.63 -3.88 14.06
CA ASN A 53 -5.74 -3.84 15.52
C ASN A 53 -6.99 -3.10 16.02
N LEU A 54 -8.07 -3.08 15.24
CA LEU A 54 -9.38 -2.70 15.79
C LEU A 54 -9.72 -3.72 16.89
N PRO A 55 -9.91 -3.27 18.13
CA PRO A 55 -10.19 -4.20 19.22
C PRO A 55 -11.56 -4.84 19.04
N TYR A 56 -11.65 -6.12 19.31
CA TYR A 56 -12.87 -6.91 19.23
C TYR A 56 -13.46 -7.12 20.63
N PRO A 57 -14.79 -7.08 20.86
CA PRO A 57 -15.87 -6.78 19.92
C PRO A 57 -16.16 -5.28 19.87
N GLN A 58 -16.30 -4.72 18.67
CA GLN A 58 -16.48 -3.30 18.47
C GLN A 58 -17.64 -2.98 17.53
N THR A 59 -18.08 -1.74 17.59
CA THR A 59 -19.11 -1.18 16.70
C THR A 59 -18.68 -1.10 15.23
N LEU A 60 -17.38 -1.17 14.94
CA LEU A 60 -16.82 -1.27 13.58
C LEU A 60 -16.49 -2.73 13.30
N SER A 61 -17.30 -3.36 12.49
CA SER A 61 -17.19 -4.79 12.16
C SER A 61 -16.21 -5.09 11.01
N GLY A 62 -15.76 -4.07 10.27
CA GLY A 62 -14.89 -4.22 9.13
C GLY A 62 -13.51 -3.60 9.33
N ALA A 63 -12.52 -4.13 8.63
CA ALA A 63 -11.16 -3.60 8.63
C ALA A 63 -10.90 -2.58 7.52
N ILE A 64 -11.85 -2.30 6.63
CA ILE A 64 -11.82 -1.19 5.69
C ILE A 64 -12.90 -0.20 6.06
N LEU A 65 -12.47 1.02 6.40
CA LEU A 65 -13.35 2.16 6.67
C LEU A 65 -13.48 3.01 5.41
N VAL A 66 -14.67 3.50 5.14
CA VAL A 66 -14.95 4.31 3.96
C VAL A 66 -15.39 5.70 4.39
N PHE A 67 -14.73 6.72 3.84
CA PHE A 67 -15.03 8.12 4.06
C PHE A 67 -15.37 8.79 2.72
N ASN A 68 -16.18 9.84 2.75
CA ASN A 68 -16.29 10.72 1.60
C ASN A 68 -15.05 11.66 1.51
N ARG A 69 -14.93 12.40 0.43
CA ARG A 69 -13.84 13.36 0.20
C ARG A 69 -13.67 14.40 1.31
N ASP A 70 -14.76 14.74 2.00
CA ASP A 70 -14.74 15.73 3.11
C ASP A 70 -14.32 15.10 4.45
N GLY A 71 -14.08 13.78 4.49
CA GLY A 71 -13.67 13.06 5.69
C GLY A 71 -14.82 12.57 6.56
N LYS A 72 -16.08 12.66 6.07
CA LYS A 72 -17.21 12.10 6.77
C LYS A 72 -17.24 10.58 6.59
N PHE A 73 -17.30 9.86 7.71
CA PHE A 73 -17.44 8.41 7.70
C PHE A 73 -18.76 7.98 7.03
N ILE A 74 -18.67 7.01 6.13
CA ILE A 74 -19.81 6.44 5.40
C ILE A 74 -20.18 5.08 5.98
N LYS A 75 -19.21 4.14 6.01
CA LYS A 75 -19.42 2.75 6.43
C LYS A 75 -18.10 2.04 6.74
N SER A 76 -18.18 0.88 7.37
CA SER A 76 -17.13 -0.12 7.40
C SER A 76 -17.51 -1.32 6.54
N ILE A 77 -16.53 -1.99 5.95
CA ILE A 77 -16.71 -3.20 5.14
C ILE A 77 -15.70 -4.27 5.54
N GLY A 78 -16.02 -5.53 5.21
CA GLY A 78 -15.13 -6.65 5.43
C GLY A 78 -15.19 -7.24 6.82
N GLU A 79 -16.40 -7.36 7.39
CA GLU A 79 -16.62 -8.03 8.66
C GLU A 79 -16.08 -9.46 8.63
N ASN A 80 -15.23 -9.78 9.61
CA ASN A 80 -14.61 -11.10 9.84
C ASN A 80 -13.78 -11.67 8.68
N ILE A 81 -13.43 -10.86 7.64
CA ILE A 81 -12.67 -11.35 6.50
C ILE A 81 -11.17 -10.97 6.53
N PHE A 82 -10.78 -10.08 7.44
CA PHE A 82 -9.41 -9.59 7.53
C PHE A 82 -8.69 -10.15 8.74
N THR A 83 -7.42 -10.51 8.54
CA THR A 83 -6.51 -10.87 9.65
C THR A 83 -5.47 -9.78 9.84
N THR A 84 -4.73 -9.43 8.79
CA THR A 84 -3.75 -8.34 8.80
C THR A 84 -3.76 -7.66 7.43
N PRO A 85 -4.79 -6.83 7.14
CA PRO A 85 -4.85 -6.13 5.87
C PRO A 85 -3.63 -5.24 5.72
N HIS A 86 -3.03 -5.25 4.52
CA HIS A 86 -1.80 -4.53 4.26
C HIS A 86 -2.06 -3.32 3.35
N LEU A 87 -1.73 -3.39 2.07
CA LEU A 87 -2.00 -2.29 1.15
C LEU A 87 -3.27 -2.53 0.33
N LEU A 88 -3.92 -1.44 -0.05
CA LEU A 88 -5.12 -1.40 -0.87
C LEU A 88 -4.80 -0.91 -2.28
N TYR A 89 -5.60 -1.39 -3.22
CA TYR A 89 -5.70 -0.86 -4.57
C TYR A 89 -7.16 -0.88 -5.00
N ILE A 90 -7.61 0.14 -5.72
CA ILE A 90 -8.95 0.20 -6.31
C ILE A 90 -8.79 0.40 -7.81
N ASN A 91 -9.40 -0.46 -8.61
CA ASN A 91 -9.35 -0.36 -10.06
C ASN A 91 -10.39 0.63 -10.63
N SER A 92 -10.39 0.80 -11.95
CA SER A 92 -11.32 1.69 -12.65
C SER A 92 -12.80 1.29 -12.56
N ASN A 93 -13.09 0.07 -12.12
CA ASN A 93 -14.44 -0.44 -11.88
C ASN A 93 -14.88 -0.30 -10.42
N ASP A 94 -14.12 0.43 -9.59
CA ASP A 94 -14.31 0.57 -8.16
C ASP A 94 -14.20 -0.77 -7.38
N GLU A 95 -13.60 -1.80 -7.97
CA GLU A 95 -13.32 -3.05 -7.29
C GLU A 95 -12.10 -2.89 -6.39
N ILE A 96 -12.19 -3.39 -5.15
CA ILE A 96 -11.18 -3.22 -4.13
C ILE A 96 -10.32 -4.47 -4.07
N PHE A 97 -9.03 -4.29 -4.27
CA PHE A 97 -8.02 -5.33 -4.06
C PHE A 97 -7.25 -5.04 -2.79
N TYR A 98 -6.93 -6.08 -2.05
CA TYR A 98 -6.05 -5.97 -0.89
C TYR A 98 -5.22 -7.23 -0.69
N THR A 99 -4.10 -7.04 -0.03
CA THR A 99 -3.26 -8.13 0.46
C THR A 99 -3.49 -8.33 1.95
N ASP A 100 -3.51 -9.58 2.39
CA ASP A 100 -3.48 -9.93 3.82
C ASP A 100 -2.21 -10.71 4.13
N ALA A 101 -1.30 -10.03 4.84
CA ALA A 101 0.03 -10.58 5.08
C ALA A 101 0.05 -11.76 6.05
N THR A 102 -0.94 -11.92 6.90
CA THR A 102 -1.01 -13.05 7.86
C THR A 102 -1.75 -14.24 7.27
N ASP A 103 -2.78 -13.99 6.49
CA ASP A 103 -3.54 -15.05 5.80
C ASP A 103 -2.85 -15.54 4.51
N HIS A 104 -1.77 -14.86 4.07
CA HIS A 104 -1.07 -15.13 2.81
C HIS A 104 -2.00 -15.06 1.60
N THR A 105 -2.92 -14.11 1.59
CA THR A 105 -3.93 -13.98 0.54
C THR A 105 -3.86 -12.64 -0.16
N VAL A 106 -4.32 -12.69 -1.40
CA VAL A 106 -4.79 -11.54 -2.15
C VAL A 106 -6.28 -11.71 -2.37
N ARG A 107 -7.06 -10.67 -2.11
CA ARG A 107 -8.51 -10.73 -2.32
C ARG A 107 -9.00 -9.56 -3.14
N LYS A 108 -10.03 -9.83 -3.95
CA LYS A 108 -10.86 -8.82 -4.61
C LYS A 108 -12.22 -8.81 -3.93
N ILE A 109 -12.67 -7.62 -3.53
CA ILE A 109 -13.99 -7.41 -2.93
C ILE A 109 -14.75 -6.31 -3.67
N SER A 110 -16.06 -6.42 -3.71
CA SER A 110 -16.91 -5.35 -4.22
C SER A 110 -16.97 -4.16 -3.25
N PRO A 111 -17.41 -2.97 -3.70
CA PRO A 111 -17.68 -1.83 -2.81
C PRO A 111 -18.68 -2.11 -1.68
N SER A 112 -19.50 -3.15 -1.81
CA SER A 112 -20.41 -3.62 -0.73
C SER A 112 -19.71 -4.51 0.30
N GLY A 113 -18.46 -4.93 0.07
CA GLY A 113 -17.69 -5.83 0.94
C GLY A 113 -17.82 -7.32 0.60
N LYS A 114 -18.52 -7.67 -0.50
CA LYS A 114 -18.65 -9.08 -0.93
C LYS A 114 -17.33 -9.54 -1.56
N ILE A 115 -16.78 -10.67 -1.07
CA ILE A 115 -15.62 -11.32 -1.68
C ILE A 115 -16.00 -11.81 -3.08
N GLN A 116 -15.23 -11.39 -4.08
CA GLN A 116 -15.37 -11.79 -5.47
C GLN A 116 -14.27 -12.79 -5.88
N MET A 117 -13.08 -12.65 -5.29
CA MET A 117 -11.94 -13.53 -5.54
C MET A 117 -11.08 -13.66 -4.29
N THR A 118 -10.55 -14.84 -4.05
CA THR A 118 -9.49 -15.10 -3.06
C THR A 118 -8.41 -15.94 -3.71
N LEU A 119 -7.18 -15.46 -3.69
CA LEU A 119 -6.00 -16.14 -4.18
C LEU A 119 -5.04 -16.39 -3.02
N GLY A 120 -4.36 -17.53 -3.01
CA GLY A 120 -3.49 -17.95 -1.92
C GLY A 120 -4.27 -18.40 -0.67
N GLY A 121 -3.60 -18.37 0.45
CA GLY A 121 -4.16 -18.76 1.75
C GLY A 121 -3.62 -20.07 2.28
N TYR A 122 -3.99 -20.39 3.54
CA TYR A 122 -3.69 -21.66 4.17
C TYR A 122 -4.87 -22.60 4.11
N THR A 123 -4.61 -23.85 3.86
CA THR A 123 -5.47 -24.94 4.33
C THR A 123 -5.11 -25.28 5.78
N LEU A 124 -5.47 -24.42 6.71
CA LEU A 124 -5.55 -24.87 8.10
C LEU A 124 -6.82 -25.67 8.23
N GLY A 125 -6.72 -26.90 8.73
CA GLY A 125 -7.91 -27.68 9.11
C GLY A 125 -8.85 -26.82 9.94
N GLU A 126 -10.16 -27.00 9.74
CA GLU A 126 -11.23 -26.14 10.25
C GLU A 126 -10.95 -25.46 11.58
N GLY A 127 -11.02 -24.13 11.58
CA GLY A 127 -11.02 -23.31 12.80
C GLY A 127 -9.66 -22.92 13.39
N LYS A 128 -8.52 -23.24 12.76
CA LYS A 128 -7.21 -22.87 13.30
C LYS A 128 -6.56 -21.73 12.50
N ARG A 129 -6.42 -20.56 13.13
CA ARG A 129 -5.56 -19.48 12.62
C ARG A 129 -4.10 -19.72 13.03
N PRO A 130 -3.09 -19.33 12.23
CA PRO A 130 -1.70 -19.41 12.63
C PRO A 130 -1.48 -18.63 13.94
N ILE A 131 -0.92 -19.28 14.94
CA ILE A 131 -0.67 -18.68 16.27
C ILE A 131 0.52 -17.70 16.18
N ASP A 132 1.42 -17.88 15.22
CA ASP A 132 2.61 -17.06 15.07
C ASP A 132 2.53 -16.22 13.78
N ARG A 133 2.18 -14.95 13.95
CA ARG A 133 2.05 -13.95 12.88
C ARG A 133 3.35 -13.71 12.10
N PHE A 134 4.49 -14.11 12.62
CA PHE A 134 5.81 -13.80 12.08
C PHE A 134 6.54 -15.02 11.53
N LYS A 135 6.00 -16.21 11.76
CA LYS A 135 6.62 -17.42 11.26
C LYS A 135 6.34 -17.57 9.77
N THR A 136 7.39 -17.52 8.97
CA THR A 136 7.34 -17.88 7.56
C THR A 136 6.96 -19.34 7.47
N ILE A 137 5.74 -19.63 7.05
CA ILE A 137 5.28 -20.99 6.79
C ILE A 137 5.15 -21.10 5.27
N SER A 138 5.65 -22.20 4.70
CA SER A 138 5.37 -22.49 3.29
C SER A 138 3.85 -22.65 3.12
N PRO A 139 3.17 -21.78 2.38
CA PRO A 139 1.74 -21.88 2.23
C PRO A 139 1.38 -23.08 1.36
N ASP A 140 0.36 -23.85 1.76
CA ASP A 140 -0.23 -24.86 0.89
C ASP A 140 -0.92 -24.22 -0.32
N GLY A 141 -1.26 -22.93 -0.19
CA GLY A 141 -1.84 -22.10 -1.22
C GLY A 141 -0.80 -21.23 -1.94
N LYS A 142 -0.08 -21.80 -2.90
CA LYS A 142 0.75 -21.02 -3.82
C LYS A 142 -0.09 -19.96 -4.55
N PRO A 143 0.54 -18.82 -4.94
CA PRO A 143 1.97 -18.52 -4.93
C PRO A 143 2.47 -17.71 -3.73
N PHE A 144 1.58 -17.21 -2.84
CA PHE A 144 1.91 -16.13 -1.91
C PHE A 144 2.46 -16.61 -0.58
N ASN A 145 3.44 -15.83 -0.07
CA ASN A 145 3.96 -15.96 1.28
C ASN A 145 4.10 -14.58 1.93
N ARG A 146 2.98 -14.05 2.47
CA ARG A 146 2.85 -12.73 3.09
C ARG A 146 2.96 -11.57 2.09
N PRO A 147 2.04 -11.50 1.11
CA PRO A 147 2.04 -10.49 0.07
C PRO A 147 1.89 -9.08 0.64
N THR A 148 2.49 -8.10 -0.02
CA THR A 148 2.57 -6.72 0.44
C THR A 148 1.65 -5.78 -0.33
N LYS A 149 1.62 -5.85 -1.66
CA LYS A 149 0.72 -5.04 -2.50
C LYS A 149 0.30 -5.78 -3.74
N ILE A 150 -0.89 -5.43 -4.23
CA ILE A 150 -1.41 -5.86 -5.53
C ILE A 150 -1.83 -4.64 -6.34
N VAL A 151 -1.64 -4.71 -7.65
CA VAL A 151 -2.23 -3.80 -8.64
C VAL A 151 -2.73 -4.58 -9.84
N GLU A 152 -3.72 -4.05 -10.54
CA GLU A 152 -4.27 -4.61 -11.77
C GLU A 152 -3.76 -3.83 -12.97
N HIS A 153 -3.35 -4.53 -14.01
CA HIS A 153 -3.01 -3.91 -15.29
C HIS A 153 -4.28 -3.38 -15.98
N LYS A 154 -4.33 -2.09 -16.23
CA LYS A 154 -5.55 -1.37 -16.67
C LYS A 154 -6.19 -1.93 -17.94
N THR A 155 -5.40 -2.48 -18.86
CA THR A 155 -5.89 -2.94 -20.17
C THR A 155 -6.19 -4.44 -20.19
N THR A 156 -5.34 -5.27 -19.55
CA THR A 156 -5.46 -6.73 -19.63
C THR A 156 -6.19 -7.35 -18.45
N GLY A 157 -6.34 -6.62 -17.35
CA GLY A 157 -6.88 -7.15 -16.09
C GLY A 157 -5.92 -8.10 -15.35
N GLU A 158 -4.70 -8.27 -15.86
CA GLU A 158 -3.68 -9.09 -15.20
C GLU A 158 -3.25 -8.47 -13.87
N LEU A 159 -2.92 -9.32 -12.93
CA LEU A 159 -2.61 -8.92 -11.57
C LEU A 159 -1.10 -8.97 -11.33
N PHE A 160 -0.56 -7.94 -10.70
CA PHE A 160 0.84 -7.86 -10.29
C PHE A 160 0.91 -7.75 -8.77
N VAL A 161 1.64 -8.66 -8.13
CA VAL A 161 1.70 -8.76 -6.67
C VAL A 161 3.15 -8.75 -6.22
N SER A 162 3.50 -7.80 -5.33
CA SER A 162 4.73 -7.88 -4.56
C SER A 162 4.51 -8.78 -3.35
N ASP A 163 5.41 -9.74 -3.12
CA ASP A 163 5.32 -10.74 -2.05
C ASP A 163 6.61 -10.73 -1.22
N GLY A 164 6.69 -9.73 -0.33
CA GLY A 164 7.95 -9.33 0.27
C GLY A 164 8.22 -9.87 1.66
N TYR A 165 7.20 -10.11 2.50
CA TYR A 165 7.47 -10.49 3.89
C TYR A 165 7.91 -11.95 4.06
N GLY A 166 7.65 -12.81 3.10
CA GLY A 166 7.94 -14.23 3.24
C GLY A 166 8.81 -14.84 2.15
N GLN A 167 8.93 -14.24 0.95
CA GLN A 167 9.68 -14.87 -0.14
C GLN A 167 10.40 -13.96 -1.14
N ASN A 168 10.33 -12.65 -0.99
CA ASN A 168 11.07 -11.68 -1.81
C ASN A 168 10.84 -11.81 -3.32
N ARG A 169 9.56 -11.93 -3.73
CA ARG A 169 9.17 -12.16 -5.12
C ARG A 169 8.14 -11.15 -5.62
N VAL A 170 8.02 -11.10 -6.94
CA VAL A 170 6.92 -10.47 -7.66
C VAL A 170 6.23 -11.54 -8.51
N HIS A 171 4.90 -11.46 -8.58
CA HIS A 171 4.09 -12.39 -9.36
C HIS A 171 3.24 -11.61 -10.36
N ARG A 172 3.20 -12.06 -11.61
CA ARG A 172 2.21 -11.67 -12.62
C ARG A 172 1.25 -12.82 -12.80
N LEU A 173 -0.05 -12.53 -12.72
CA LEU A 173 -1.11 -13.52 -12.79
C LEU A 173 -2.15 -13.11 -13.82
N LYS A 174 -2.85 -14.09 -14.38
CA LYS A 174 -4.07 -13.84 -15.16
C LYS A 174 -5.16 -13.25 -14.26
N PRO A 175 -6.23 -12.67 -14.83
CA PRO A 175 -7.35 -12.14 -14.05
C PRO A 175 -8.03 -13.17 -13.13
N ASP A 176 -7.95 -14.45 -13.46
CA ASP A 176 -8.48 -15.58 -12.68
C ASP A 176 -7.53 -16.08 -11.58
N GLY A 177 -6.29 -15.53 -11.53
CA GLY A 177 -5.29 -15.86 -10.54
C GLY A 177 -4.29 -16.94 -10.95
N GLU A 178 -4.34 -17.47 -12.17
CA GLU A 178 -3.29 -18.36 -12.69
C GLU A 178 -1.98 -17.60 -12.84
N VAL A 179 -0.87 -18.15 -12.30
CA VAL A 179 0.46 -17.53 -12.38
C VAL A 179 1.00 -17.61 -13.80
N ILE A 180 1.31 -16.46 -14.39
CA ILE A 180 1.97 -16.35 -15.70
C ILE A 180 3.49 -16.45 -15.49
N VAL A 181 4.04 -15.62 -14.62
CA VAL A 181 5.46 -15.59 -14.30
C VAL A 181 5.69 -15.08 -12.89
N SER A 182 6.78 -15.53 -12.27
CA SER A 182 7.26 -15.03 -10.97
C SER A 182 8.76 -14.78 -11.06
N TRP A 183 9.20 -13.63 -10.54
CA TRP A 183 10.62 -13.28 -10.50
C TRP A 183 11.03 -12.73 -9.15
N GLY A 184 12.32 -12.61 -8.96
CA GLY A 184 12.91 -12.14 -7.71
C GLY A 184 13.41 -13.28 -6.83
N GLU A 185 14.47 -12.99 -6.11
CA GLU A 185 15.07 -13.82 -5.07
C GLU A 185 15.68 -12.93 -3.98
N THR A 186 16.07 -13.52 -2.87
CA THR A 186 16.66 -12.74 -1.76
C THR A 186 18.04 -12.20 -2.12
N GLY A 187 18.26 -10.90 -1.92
CA GLY A 187 19.57 -10.27 -2.09
C GLY A 187 19.51 -8.79 -2.44
N LYS A 188 20.68 -8.26 -2.87
CA LYS A 188 20.90 -6.84 -3.18
C LYS A 188 21.27 -6.59 -4.66
N GLY A 189 21.43 -7.62 -5.44
CA GLY A 189 21.74 -7.52 -6.87
C GLY A 189 20.51 -7.19 -7.73
N LYS A 190 20.73 -7.18 -9.05
CA LYS A 190 19.66 -7.02 -10.04
C LYS A 190 18.68 -8.19 -9.92
N SER A 191 17.40 -7.90 -9.96
CA SER A 191 16.30 -8.85 -9.78
C SER A 191 16.32 -9.58 -8.43
N GLN A 192 17.13 -9.13 -7.47
CA GLN A 192 17.09 -9.61 -6.09
C GLN A 192 16.38 -8.58 -5.21
N PHE A 193 15.74 -9.01 -4.13
CA PHE A 193 15.03 -8.16 -3.18
C PHE A 193 15.34 -8.58 -1.75
N GLU A 194 15.33 -7.62 -0.85
CA GLU A 194 15.34 -7.89 0.58
C GLU A 194 13.91 -7.83 1.16
N LEU A 195 13.07 -6.94 0.62
CA LEU A 195 11.64 -6.89 0.88
C LEU A 195 10.93 -6.04 -0.18
N PRO A 196 10.40 -6.62 -1.27
CA PRO A 196 9.58 -5.91 -2.23
C PRO A 196 8.26 -5.52 -1.56
N HIS A 197 8.16 -4.23 -1.16
CA HIS A 197 7.08 -3.77 -0.30
C HIS A 197 5.90 -3.17 -1.05
N SER A 198 6.17 -2.53 -2.18
CA SER A 198 5.15 -1.92 -3.01
C SER A 198 5.45 -2.14 -4.49
N ILE A 199 4.39 -2.13 -5.30
CA ILE A 199 4.44 -2.32 -6.74
C ILE A 199 3.44 -1.38 -7.42
N ASN A 200 3.81 -0.86 -8.60
CA ASN A 200 2.90 -0.14 -9.48
C ASN A 200 3.33 -0.30 -10.95
N LEU A 201 2.44 0.01 -11.87
CA LEU A 201 2.70 -0.02 -13.31
C LEU A 201 2.49 1.38 -13.89
N ASP A 202 3.33 1.74 -14.87
CA ASP A 202 3.09 2.92 -15.69
C ASP A 202 2.30 2.57 -16.98
N ASN A 203 1.97 3.59 -17.74
CA ASN A 203 1.24 3.44 -19.00
C ASN A 203 2.09 2.88 -20.17
N ARG A 204 3.36 2.51 -19.90
CA ARG A 204 4.32 1.91 -20.86
C ARG A 204 4.63 0.47 -20.50
N ASP A 205 3.81 -0.15 -19.66
CA ASP A 205 3.98 -1.53 -19.20
C ASP A 205 5.29 -1.77 -18.42
N ARG A 206 5.83 -0.73 -17.76
CA ARG A 206 6.93 -0.89 -16.82
C ARG A 206 6.40 -1.15 -15.41
N VAL A 207 7.04 -2.08 -14.73
CA VAL A 207 6.70 -2.50 -13.38
C VAL A 207 7.72 -1.92 -12.39
N PHE A 208 7.26 -1.05 -11.51
CA PHE A 208 8.07 -0.39 -10.48
C PHE A 208 7.90 -1.11 -9.16
N VAL A 209 8.99 -1.59 -8.58
CA VAL A 209 9.00 -2.37 -7.33
C VAL A 209 9.89 -1.68 -6.30
N LEU A 210 9.28 -1.26 -5.18
CA LEU A 210 10.04 -0.72 -4.05
C LEU A 210 10.65 -1.84 -3.21
N ASP A 211 11.96 -1.89 -3.16
CA ASP A 211 12.73 -2.79 -2.31
C ASP A 211 13.14 -2.04 -1.03
N ARG A 212 12.29 -2.13 -0.01
CA ARG A 212 12.27 -1.26 1.16
C ARG A 212 13.59 -1.21 1.93
N PRO A 213 14.19 -2.32 2.40
CA PRO A 213 15.44 -2.24 3.17
C PRO A 213 16.63 -1.81 2.33
N ASN A 214 16.60 -2.07 1.03
CA ASN A 214 17.66 -1.64 0.11
C ASN A 214 17.50 -0.17 -0.35
N ASN A 215 16.45 0.53 0.09
CA ASN A 215 16.15 1.93 -0.26
C ASN A 215 16.25 2.21 -1.76
N ARG A 216 15.66 1.33 -2.57
CA ARG A 216 15.68 1.42 -4.04
C ARG A 216 14.33 1.10 -4.66
N CYS A 217 14.17 1.52 -5.91
CA CYS A 217 13.14 1.06 -6.82
C CYS A 217 13.81 0.28 -7.95
N GLN A 218 13.42 -0.96 -8.17
CA GLN A 218 13.80 -1.70 -9.38
C GLN A 218 12.66 -1.65 -10.38
N ILE A 219 13.01 -1.50 -11.67
CA ILE A 219 12.08 -1.37 -12.78
C ILE A 219 12.25 -2.57 -13.70
N PHE A 220 11.12 -3.17 -14.08
CA PHE A 220 11.04 -4.35 -14.92
C PHE A 220 10.06 -4.10 -16.07
N ASN A 221 10.15 -4.91 -17.13
CA ASN A 221 9.02 -5.06 -18.04
C ASN A 221 7.96 -5.99 -17.44
N ILE A 222 6.81 -6.12 -18.09
CA ILE A 222 5.72 -7.00 -17.60
C ILE A 222 6.08 -8.49 -17.54
N ASN A 223 7.15 -8.92 -18.21
CA ASN A 223 7.62 -10.31 -18.18
C ASN A 223 8.62 -10.59 -17.04
N GLY A 224 8.98 -9.55 -16.26
CA GLY A 224 9.93 -9.64 -15.17
C GLY A 224 11.38 -9.47 -15.59
N ASP A 225 11.65 -9.05 -16.83
CA ASP A 225 13.01 -8.73 -17.26
C ASP A 225 13.42 -7.39 -16.63
N TYR A 226 14.60 -7.38 -15.99
CA TYR A 226 15.17 -6.20 -15.36
C TYR A 226 15.52 -5.13 -16.41
N LEU A 227 15.09 -3.90 -16.17
CA LEU A 227 15.39 -2.75 -17.02
C LEU A 227 16.43 -1.83 -16.36
N GLU A 228 16.13 -1.34 -15.18
CA GLU A 228 16.97 -0.38 -14.44
C GLU A 228 16.67 -0.39 -12.95
N GLU A 229 17.45 0.33 -12.16
CA GLU A 229 17.16 0.59 -10.76
C GLU A 229 17.55 2.03 -10.36
N TRP A 230 16.81 2.57 -9.41
CA TRP A 230 17.11 3.86 -8.78
C TRP A 230 17.35 3.65 -7.30
N GLY A 231 18.56 3.95 -6.84
CA GLY A 231 18.91 3.90 -5.43
C GLY A 231 18.60 5.20 -4.69
N ASN A 232 18.70 5.15 -3.37
CA ASN A 232 18.48 6.31 -2.50
C ASN A 232 17.12 7.01 -2.75
N ILE A 233 16.08 6.18 -2.93
CA ILE A 233 14.72 6.64 -3.24
C ILE A 233 14.21 7.63 -2.19
N VAL A 234 14.55 7.39 -0.94
CA VAL A 234 14.27 8.32 0.16
C VAL A 234 15.59 8.88 0.64
N SER A 235 15.70 10.21 0.74
CA SER A 235 16.90 10.83 1.27
C SER A 235 17.05 10.51 2.75
N ASP A 236 18.21 9.97 3.14
CA ASP A 236 18.51 9.57 4.51
C ASP A 236 19.82 10.13 5.03
N ASN A 237 19.86 10.36 6.35
CA ASN A 237 21.11 10.36 7.10
C ASN A 237 21.46 8.90 7.40
N GLU A 238 22.65 8.45 7.05
CA GLU A 238 23.20 7.08 7.05
C GLU A 238 22.96 6.25 8.34
N GLN A 239 22.54 6.86 9.42
CA GLN A 239 22.39 6.23 10.74
C GLN A 239 21.10 5.43 10.94
N ILE A 240 20.19 5.39 9.97
CA ILE A 240 18.81 4.93 10.18
C ILE A 240 18.48 3.60 9.48
N LEU A 241 19.39 3.08 8.65
CA LEU A 241 19.17 1.85 7.85
C LEU A 241 19.07 0.53 8.67
N SER A 242 19.27 0.59 9.99
CA SER A 242 19.31 -0.63 10.83
C SER A 242 17.97 -1.22 11.23
N SER A 243 16.84 -0.53 11.00
CA SER A 243 15.51 -1.08 11.25
C SER A 243 14.73 -1.20 9.94
N GLY A 244 14.45 -2.42 9.51
CA GLY A 244 13.81 -2.76 8.22
C GLY A 244 12.43 -2.14 7.93
N GLU A 245 11.93 -1.25 8.78
CA GLU A 245 10.64 -0.57 8.62
C GLU A 245 10.75 0.85 8.04
N LYS A 246 11.95 1.38 7.85
CA LYS A 246 12.14 2.82 7.61
C LYS A 246 12.24 3.23 6.14
N GLY A 247 12.53 2.35 5.19
CA GLY A 247 12.67 2.64 3.77
C GLY A 247 11.38 3.07 3.06
N PRO A 248 11.36 3.10 1.72
CA PRO A 248 10.19 3.42 0.92
C PRO A 248 9.10 2.36 1.14
N ASN A 249 7.91 2.80 1.56
CA ASN A 249 6.81 1.90 1.91
C ASN A 249 5.81 1.73 0.78
N ASP A 250 5.37 2.81 0.16
CA ASP A 250 4.37 2.73 -0.89
C ASP A 250 4.61 3.77 -1.98
N LEU A 251 4.15 3.44 -3.18
CA LEU A 251 4.23 4.32 -4.33
C LEU A 251 2.92 4.37 -5.10
N ILE A 252 2.64 5.53 -5.67
CA ILE A 252 1.63 5.72 -6.68
C ILE A 252 2.21 6.58 -7.81
N ILE A 253 1.78 6.33 -9.05
CA ILE A 253 2.13 7.14 -10.22
C ILE A 253 0.92 8.00 -10.55
N ASP A 254 1.10 9.31 -10.63
CA ASP A 254 0.04 10.24 -10.97
C ASP A 254 -0.18 10.37 -12.49
N GLU A 255 -1.19 11.14 -12.88
CA GLU A 255 -1.52 11.39 -14.29
C GLU A 255 -0.46 12.22 -15.05
N GLN A 256 0.48 12.83 -14.34
CA GLN A 256 1.61 13.57 -14.90
C GLN A 256 2.89 12.71 -14.98
N ASP A 257 2.76 11.38 -14.81
CA ASP A 257 3.89 10.45 -14.85
C ASP A 257 4.94 10.72 -13.73
N VAL A 258 4.49 11.14 -12.55
CA VAL A 258 5.35 11.33 -11.38
C VAL A 258 5.05 10.30 -10.31
N LEU A 259 6.10 9.67 -9.81
CA LEU A 259 6.02 8.77 -8.66
C LEU A 259 5.97 9.58 -7.37
N HIS A 260 4.97 9.33 -6.57
CA HIS A 260 4.85 9.80 -5.20
C HIS A 260 5.17 8.63 -4.27
N ILE A 261 6.25 8.73 -3.52
CA ILE A 261 6.76 7.63 -2.67
C ILE A 261 6.79 8.08 -1.21
N VAL A 262 6.05 7.36 -0.36
CA VAL A 262 6.07 7.57 1.09
C VAL A 262 6.98 6.58 1.78
N SER A 263 7.50 6.98 2.95
CA SER A 263 8.45 6.16 3.69
C SER A 263 8.18 6.10 5.20
N GLY A 264 8.73 5.08 5.82
CA GLY A 264 8.79 4.96 7.28
C GLY A 264 9.67 6.00 7.96
N PHE A 265 10.56 6.67 7.21
CA PHE A 265 11.33 7.82 7.68
C PHE A 265 10.52 9.10 7.80
N GLY A 266 9.32 9.11 7.26
CA GLY A 266 8.46 10.28 7.26
C GLY A 266 8.63 11.19 6.05
N LYS A 267 9.34 10.74 5.03
CA LYS A 267 9.53 11.47 3.78
C LYS A 267 8.47 11.09 2.76
N LEU A 268 8.10 12.06 1.93
CA LEU A 268 7.40 11.88 0.68
C LEU A 268 8.29 12.44 -0.43
N SER A 269 8.72 11.56 -1.32
CA SER A 269 9.60 11.89 -2.45
C SER A 269 8.78 11.91 -3.75
N LEU A 270 9.04 12.90 -4.61
CA LEU A 270 8.55 13.00 -5.97
C LEU A 270 9.68 12.64 -6.93
N ILE A 271 9.45 11.66 -7.79
CA ILE A 271 10.44 11.15 -8.73
C ILE A 271 9.81 11.06 -10.11
N SER A 272 10.50 11.58 -11.14
CA SER A 272 10.07 11.42 -12.54
C SER A 272 10.17 9.97 -13.01
N LEU A 273 9.50 9.61 -14.10
CA LEU A 273 9.67 8.28 -14.72
C LEU A 273 11.07 8.02 -15.33
N ASN A 274 11.98 8.99 -15.23
CA ASN A 274 13.40 8.84 -15.59
C ASN A 274 14.31 8.70 -14.37
N GLY A 275 13.74 8.67 -13.16
CA GLY A 275 14.50 8.56 -11.92
C GLY A 275 14.98 9.89 -11.31
N ASP A 276 14.63 11.04 -11.93
CA ASP A 276 15.04 12.34 -11.39
C ASP A 276 14.21 12.71 -10.17
N ARG A 277 14.87 13.10 -9.07
CA ARG A 277 14.19 13.63 -7.90
C ARG A 277 13.65 15.04 -8.17
N LEU A 278 12.34 15.19 -8.23
CA LEU A 278 11.67 16.46 -8.45
C LEU A 278 11.47 17.26 -7.16
N GLY A 279 11.33 16.55 -6.05
CA GLY A 279 11.16 17.18 -4.75
C GLY A 279 10.97 16.19 -3.61
N GLU A 280 10.98 16.73 -2.38
CA GLU A 280 10.78 15.94 -1.17
C GLU A 280 10.30 16.84 -0.03
N TRP A 281 9.41 16.33 0.82
CA TRP A 281 9.04 16.98 2.09
C TRP A 281 8.75 15.93 3.17
N THR A 282 8.46 16.38 4.40
CA THR A 282 8.34 15.51 5.58
C THR A 282 6.92 15.51 6.15
N PRO A 283 5.98 14.72 5.58
CA PRO A 283 4.64 14.58 6.14
C PRO A 283 4.59 13.78 7.44
N GLY A 284 5.63 13.04 7.77
CA GLY A 284 5.68 12.06 8.85
C GLY A 284 5.65 10.61 8.34
N PRO A 285 6.03 9.64 9.19
CA PRO A 285 6.09 8.23 8.82
C PRO A 285 4.76 7.73 8.25
N SER A 286 4.77 7.25 7.01
CA SER A 286 3.59 6.83 6.29
C SER A 286 3.78 5.46 5.67
N HIS A 287 2.72 4.64 5.68
CA HIS A 287 2.76 3.27 5.17
C HIS A 287 2.12 3.14 3.79
N GLY A 288 1.04 3.89 3.54
CA GLY A 288 0.32 3.88 2.27
C GLY A 288 0.02 5.28 1.76
N ILE A 289 -0.19 5.40 0.45
CA ILE A 289 -0.54 6.64 -0.23
C ILE A 289 -1.58 6.39 -1.32
N CYS A 290 -2.54 7.30 -1.48
CA CYS A 290 -3.31 7.43 -2.72
C CYS A 290 -3.49 8.88 -3.13
N ILE A 291 -3.85 9.07 -4.41
CA ILE A 291 -4.15 10.35 -5.02
C ILE A 291 -5.56 10.24 -5.60
N ASP A 292 -6.43 11.22 -5.31
CA ASP A 292 -7.73 11.29 -5.95
C ASP A 292 -7.63 12.00 -7.33
N LYS A 293 -8.72 12.01 -8.10
CA LYS A 293 -8.76 12.64 -9.43
C LYS A 293 -8.56 14.17 -9.42
N HIS A 294 -8.55 14.79 -8.25
CA HIS A 294 -8.25 16.22 -8.08
C HIS A 294 -6.78 16.48 -7.75
N GLY A 295 -5.99 15.39 -7.58
CA GLY A 295 -4.60 15.45 -7.18
C GLY A 295 -4.40 15.62 -5.67
N ASP A 296 -5.45 15.47 -4.86
CA ASP A 296 -5.33 15.47 -3.39
C ASP A 296 -4.68 14.18 -2.91
N LEU A 297 -3.78 14.29 -1.95
CA LEU A 297 -3.05 13.16 -1.37
C LEU A 297 -3.71 12.70 -0.06
N TYR A 298 -3.75 11.40 0.12
CA TYR A 298 -4.16 10.75 1.36
C TYR A 298 -3.07 9.80 1.82
N LEU A 299 -2.60 9.99 3.05
CA LEU A 299 -1.49 9.24 3.64
C LEU A 299 -1.97 8.40 4.82
N ALA A 300 -1.68 7.10 4.78
CA ALA A 300 -1.85 6.17 5.89
C ALA A 300 -0.67 6.32 6.86
N MET A 301 -0.89 6.90 8.03
CA MET A 301 0.16 7.21 8.99
C MET A 301 0.56 5.98 9.80
N LEU A 302 1.89 5.75 9.97
CA LEU A 302 2.43 4.57 10.67
C LEU A 302 2.34 4.66 12.20
N ARG A 303 2.23 5.85 12.76
CA ARG A 303 2.16 5.97 14.21
C ARG A 303 0.79 5.57 14.72
N ASN A 304 0.78 4.80 15.79
CA ASN A 304 -0.44 4.40 16.47
C ASN A 304 -1.31 5.63 16.77
N GLY A 305 -2.56 5.57 16.32
CA GLY A 305 -3.54 6.61 16.59
C GLY A 305 -3.48 7.87 15.72
N GLU A 306 -2.47 8.04 14.84
CA GLU A 306 -2.42 9.21 13.94
C GLU A 306 -3.44 9.11 12.78
N GLY A 307 -3.82 7.89 12.36
CA GLY A 307 -4.84 7.68 11.35
C GLY A 307 -4.42 8.09 9.95
N LEU A 308 -5.11 9.08 9.39
CA LEU A 308 -4.94 9.58 8.04
C LEU A 308 -4.53 11.04 8.02
N ARG A 309 -3.78 11.41 6.98
CA ARG A 309 -3.56 12.81 6.60
C ARG A 309 -4.05 13.07 5.20
N LYS A 310 -4.80 14.15 5.02
CA LYS A 310 -5.19 14.66 3.70
C LYS A 310 -4.42 15.92 3.39
N TYR A 311 -3.90 16.00 2.17
CA TYR A 311 -3.27 17.18 1.60
C TYR A 311 -4.00 17.56 0.32
N ILE A 312 -4.61 18.73 0.27
CA ILE A 312 -5.24 19.24 -0.95
C ILE A 312 -4.21 19.90 -1.84
N ARG A 313 -4.26 19.61 -3.13
CA ARG A 313 -3.42 20.27 -4.15
C ARG A 313 -3.83 21.72 -4.34
N ILE A 314 -2.86 22.64 -4.50
CA ILE A 314 -3.09 24.08 -4.70
C ILE A 314 -2.40 24.59 -5.95
#